data_85abe235fce4b51566b5339c9ceb7b42
#
_entry.id   85abe235fce4b51566b5339c9ceb7b42
#
_cell.length_a   1.000
_cell.length_b   1.000
_cell.length_c   1.000
_cell.angle_alpha   90.00
_cell.angle_beta   90.00
_cell.angle_gamma   90.00
#
_symmetry.space_group_name_H-M   'P 1'
#
loop_
_entity.id
_entity.type
_entity.pdbx_description
1 polymer ?
#
loop_
_entity_poly.entity_id
_entity_poly.type
_entity_poly.pdbx_seq_one_letter_code
_entity_poly.pdbx_strand_id
1 'polypeptide(L)'
;MNNFDKAVREVLGTGLESAAVQTIQVNLGLVCNLSCRHCHVEATPKRREIMTWETMQSVLTLAKALPGARVDLTGGAPELNPNFRALVDALLDQGHQVQVRTNLTVYFEAGQGDTPEFLAARGVHLVASLPCYLDDNVDKQRGSGVYKRSVTALRRLNSLGYGRQETLPLNLVYNPGGAFLPPA
;
A
#
# COMPACT_ATOMS: atom_id res chain seq x y z
N MET A 1 12.03 -24.34 22.54
CA MET A 1 10.72 -24.60 21.87
C MET A 1 9.64 -24.02 22.77
N ASN A 2 8.82 -23.12 22.27
CA ASN A 2 7.73 -22.50 23.06
C ASN A 2 6.52 -23.46 23.16
N ASN A 3 5.55 -23.14 24.03
CA ASN A 3 4.38 -24.00 24.25
C ASN A 3 3.50 -24.18 23.01
N PHE A 4 3.47 -23.16 22.13
CA PHE A 4 2.74 -23.22 20.87
C PHE A 4 3.35 -24.24 19.91
N ASP A 5 4.68 -24.21 19.70
CA ASP A 5 5.37 -25.17 18.84
C ASP A 5 5.20 -26.61 19.34
N LYS A 6 5.19 -26.79 20.69
CA LYS A 6 4.96 -28.09 21.31
C LYS A 6 3.56 -28.60 21.00
N ALA A 7 2.52 -27.78 21.21
CA ALA A 7 1.14 -28.14 20.92
C ALA A 7 0.92 -28.44 19.43
N VAL A 8 1.54 -27.64 18.54
CA VAL A 8 1.45 -27.88 17.08
C VAL A 8 2.04 -29.25 16.72
N ARG A 9 3.24 -29.60 17.25
CA ARG A 9 3.86 -30.90 16.98
C ARG A 9 3.06 -32.08 17.55
N GLU A 10 2.43 -31.90 18.71
CA GLU A 10 1.56 -32.91 19.31
C GLU A 10 0.33 -33.22 18.44
N VAL A 11 -0.23 -32.19 17.77
CA VAL A 11 -1.44 -32.33 16.91
C VAL A 11 -1.09 -32.75 15.49
N LEU A 12 -0.06 -32.17 14.88
CA LEU A 12 0.28 -32.36 13.47
C LEU A 12 1.36 -33.43 13.22
N GLY A 13 2.06 -33.89 14.29
CA GLY A 13 3.21 -34.79 14.16
C GLY A 13 4.49 -34.11 13.64
N THR A 14 4.38 -32.90 13.12
CA THR A 14 5.50 -32.09 12.59
C THR A 14 5.40 -30.66 13.09
N GLY A 15 6.47 -29.85 12.91
CA GLY A 15 6.40 -28.41 13.13
C GLY A 15 5.64 -27.71 12.01
N LEU A 16 5.26 -26.44 12.23
CA LEU A 16 4.80 -25.60 11.15
C LEU A 16 5.97 -25.29 10.21
N GLU A 17 5.73 -25.49 8.94
CA GLU A 17 6.65 -25.09 7.87
C GLU A 17 6.09 -23.86 7.15
N SER A 18 6.97 -22.94 6.78
CA SER A 18 6.57 -21.78 5.99
C SER A 18 6.19 -22.24 4.58
N ALA A 19 5.06 -21.75 4.08
CA ALA A 19 4.74 -21.84 2.66
C ALA A 19 5.73 -21.00 1.84
N ALA A 20 5.70 -21.15 0.52
CA ALA A 20 6.46 -20.28 -0.38
C ALA A 20 6.07 -18.81 -0.17
N VAL A 21 7.06 -17.90 -0.26
CA VAL A 21 6.84 -16.46 -0.16
C VAL A 21 6.01 -16.00 -1.36
N GLN A 22 4.80 -15.52 -1.10
CA GLN A 22 3.89 -15.04 -2.14
C GLN A 22 3.92 -13.50 -2.28
N THR A 23 4.32 -12.80 -1.23
CA THR A 23 4.33 -11.33 -1.22
C THR A 23 5.54 -10.81 -0.45
N ILE A 24 6.23 -9.84 -1.06
CA ILE A 24 7.27 -9.05 -0.44
C ILE A 24 6.67 -7.69 -0.12
N GLN A 25 6.47 -7.36 1.15
CA GLN A 25 5.99 -6.03 1.53
C GLN A 25 7.19 -5.12 1.82
N VAL A 26 7.21 -3.95 1.17
CA VAL A 26 8.31 -2.99 1.23
C VAL A 26 7.81 -1.64 1.72
N ASN A 27 8.30 -1.19 2.88
CA ASN A 27 8.02 0.13 3.42
C ASN A 27 9.03 1.15 2.87
N LEU A 28 8.57 2.10 2.03
CA LEU A 28 9.44 3.09 1.38
C LEU A 28 9.77 4.31 2.24
N GLY A 29 9.28 4.35 3.47
CA GLY A 29 9.57 5.42 4.42
C GLY A 29 8.34 5.88 5.19
N LEU A 30 8.53 6.94 5.98
CA LEU A 30 7.52 7.45 6.90
C LEU A 30 7.02 8.85 6.51
N VAL A 31 7.49 9.40 5.38
CA VAL A 31 6.98 10.66 4.84
C VAL A 31 5.57 10.43 4.30
N CYS A 32 4.62 11.25 4.73
CA CYS A 32 3.23 11.21 4.28
C CYS A 32 2.68 12.63 4.20
N ASN A 33 1.74 12.88 3.33
CA ASN A 33 1.02 14.15 3.27
C ASN A 33 -0.13 14.26 4.29
N LEU A 34 -0.40 13.20 5.06
CA LEU A 34 -1.42 13.12 6.09
C LEU A 34 -0.80 12.81 7.47
N SER A 35 -1.56 13.10 8.53
CA SER A 35 -1.26 12.75 9.93
C SER A 35 -2.47 12.01 10.53
N CYS A 36 -2.70 10.78 10.08
CA CYS A 36 -3.86 9.99 10.48
C CYS A 36 -3.75 9.51 11.94
N ARG A 37 -4.84 9.61 12.72
CA ARG A 37 -4.86 9.19 14.13
C ARG A 37 -4.61 7.70 14.34
N HIS A 38 -4.99 6.87 13.37
CA HIS A 38 -4.86 5.41 13.42
C HIS A 38 -3.58 4.90 12.73
N CYS A 39 -2.65 5.79 12.36
CA CYS A 39 -1.43 5.40 11.63
C CYS A 39 -0.48 4.62 12.55
N HIS A 40 -0.38 3.31 12.37
CA HIS A 40 0.46 2.44 13.20
C HIS A 40 1.97 2.63 12.96
N VAL A 41 2.37 3.29 11.88
CA VAL A 41 3.77 3.65 11.59
C VAL A 41 4.07 5.11 11.90
N GLU A 42 3.09 5.86 12.40
CA GLU A 42 3.21 7.28 12.75
C GLU A 42 3.78 8.15 11.62
N ALA A 43 3.39 7.85 10.40
CA ALA A 43 3.78 8.60 9.21
C ALA A 43 3.13 9.98 9.21
N THR A 44 3.91 11.02 8.90
CA THR A 44 3.44 12.42 8.89
C THR A 44 4.24 13.25 7.89
N PRO A 45 3.78 14.48 7.56
CA PRO A 45 4.56 15.44 6.75
C PRO A 45 5.87 15.92 7.43
N LYS A 46 5.99 15.72 8.75
CA LYS A 46 7.17 16.11 9.52
C LYS A 46 8.29 15.06 9.49
N ARG A 47 7.96 13.81 9.11
CA ARG A 47 8.94 12.72 9.05
C ARG A 47 9.90 12.95 7.87
N ARG A 48 11.09 12.38 8.00
CA ARG A 48 12.16 12.51 7.01
C ARG A 48 12.71 11.18 6.53
N GLU A 49 12.32 10.11 7.20
CA GLU A 49 12.80 8.75 6.92
C GLU A 49 12.22 8.27 5.61
N ILE A 50 13.09 8.06 4.64
CA ILE A 50 12.79 7.50 3.33
C ILE A 50 13.80 6.41 3.00
N MET A 51 13.35 5.36 2.32
CA MET A 51 14.24 4.32 1.81
C MET A 51 15.12 4.91 0.71
N THR A 52 16.43 4.71 0.82
CA THR A 52 17.40 5.15 -0.20
C THR A 52 17.39 4.22 -1.40
N TRP A 53 17.91 4.68 -2.53
CA TRP A 53 18.05 3.83 -3.72
C TRP A 53 18.98 2.63 -3.47
N GLU A 54 20.03 2.79 -2.69
CA GLU A 54 20.93 1.70 -2.31
C GLU A 54 20.19 0.58 -1.55
N THR A 55 19.31 0.94 -0.63
CA THR A 55 18.45 -0.04 0.06
C THR A 55 17.45 -0.68 -0.92
N MET A 56 16.91 0.09 -1.87
CA MET A 56 16.01 -0.44 -2.91
C MET A 56 16.72 -1.46 -3.81
N GLN A 57 17.99 -1.28 -4.11
CA GLN A 57 18.79 -2.27 -4.85
C GLN A 57 18.87 -3.62 -4.11
N SER A 58 18.97 -3.59 -2.78
CA SER A 58 18.89 -4.81 -1.97
C SER A 58 17.51 -5.47 -2.05
N VAL A 59 16.44 -4.67 -2.07
CA VAL A 59 15.06 -5.16 -2.29
C VAL A 59 14.93 -5.79 -3.68
N LEU A 60 15.45 -5.15 -4.73
CA LEU A 60 15.44 -5.69 -6.10
C LEU A 60 16.21 -7.02 -6.19
N THR A 61 17.33 -7.13 -5.48
CA THR A 61 18.11 -8.38 -5.41
C THR A 61 17.31 -9.50 -4.73
N LEU A 62 16.63 -9.19 -3.61
CA LEU A 62 15.74 -10.12 -2.93
C LEU A 62 14.56 -10.54 -3.82
N ALA A 63 13.91 -9.57 -4.46
CA ALA A 63 12.79 -9.83 -5.35
C ALA A 63 13.19 -10.79 -6.48
N LYS A 64 14.32 -10.56 -7.12
CA LYS A 64 14.87 -11.43 -8.17
C LYS A 64 15.06 -12.88 -7.71
N ALA A 65 15.38 -13.11 -6.43
CA ALA A 65 15.51 -14.44 -5.84
C ALA A 65 14.16 -15.12 -5.54
N LEU A 66 13.05 -14.39 -5.65
CA LEU A 66 11.68 -14.85 -5.36
C LEU A 66 10.75 -14.63 -6.57
N PRO A 67 11.01 -15.28 -7.71
CA PRO A 67 10.22 -15.09 -8.91
C PRO A 67 8.75 -15.45 -8.68
N GLY A 68 7.85 -14.63 -9.20
CA GLY A 68 6.40 -14.78 -9.03
C GLY A 68 5.83 -14.19 -7.74
N ALA A 69 6.67 -13.78 -6.78
CA ALA A 69 6.18 -13.04 -5.62
C ALA A 69 5.66 -11.65 -6.03
N ARG A 70 4.52 -11.26 -5.46
CA ARG A 70 4.02 -9.88 -5.59
C ARG A 70 4.85 -8.94 -4.71
N VAL A 71 5.13 -7.74 -5.20
CA VAL A 71 5.79 -6.70 -4.39
C VAL A 71 4.76 -5.65 -3.99
N ASP A 72 4.52 -5.51 -2.67
CA ASP A 72 3.52 -4.62 -2.06
C ASP A 72 4.23 -3.40 -1.46
N LEU A 73 4.19 -2.27 -2.18
CA LEU A 73 4.83 -1.02 -1.78
C LEU A 73 3.92 -0.25 -0.82
N THR A 74 4.44 0.04 0.36
CA THR A 74 3.73 0.71 1.46
C THR A 74 4.62 1.74 2.15
N GLY A 75 4.16 2.28 3.28
CA GLY A 75 4.88 3.25 4.10
C GLY A 75 3.96 4.34 4.62
N GLY A 76 4.43 5.57 4.60
CA GLY A 76 3.61 6.76 4.76
C GLY A 76 2.76 6.98 3.51
N ALA A 77 3.30 7.71 2.54
CA ALA A 77 2.83 7.73 1.16
C ALA A 77 4.00 7.31 0.27
N PRO A 78 4.03 6.07 -0.23
CA PRO A 78 5.18 5.56 -0.98
C PRO A 78 5.49 6.40 -2.21
N GLU A 79 4.49 7.03 -2.81
CA GLU A 79 4.62 7.92 -3.98
C GLU A 79 5.49 9.15 -3.72
N LEU A 80 5.64 9.55 -2.44
CA LEU A 80 6.50 10.69 -2.06
C LEU A 80 7.99 10.34 -1.99
N ASN A 81 8.34 9.05 -2.08
CA ASN A 81 9.75 8.68 -2.19
C ASN A 81 10.27 9.08 -3.59
N PRO A 82 11.38 9.84 -3.70
CA PRO A 82 11.88 10.33 -4.99
C PRO A 82 12.26 9.20 -5.97
N ASN A 83 12.56 8.02 -5.45
CA ASN A 83 12.91 6.85 -6.24
C ASN A 83 11.72 5.89 -6.50
N PHE A 84 10.50 6.28 -6.09
CA PHE A 84 9.30 5.44 -6.19
C PHE A 84 9.07 4.94 -7.61
N ARG A 85 9.07 5.83 -8.60
CA ARG A 85 8.81 5.49 -10.00
C ARG A 85 9.89 4.56 -10.56
N ALA A 86 11.15 4.85 -10.26
CA ALA A 86 12.26 4.00 -10.70
C ALA A 86 12.20 2.59 -10.09
N LEU A 87 11.78 2.48 -8.83
CA LEU A 87 11.57 1.18 -8.18
C LEU A 87 10.42 0.40 -8.82
N VAL A 88 9.29 1.07 -9.10
CA VAL A 88 8.14 0.44 -9.78
C VAL A 88 8.58 -0.12 -11.13
N ASP A 89 9.27 0.69 -11.95
CA ASP A 89 9.75 0.26 -13.26
C ASP A 89 10.71 -0.94 -13.15
N ALA A 90 11.70 -0.87 -12.25
CA ALA A 90 12.67 -1.94 -12.06
C ALA A 90 12.03 -3.27 -11.59
N LEU A 91 10.99 -3.22 -10.76
CA LEU A 91 10.27 -4.42 -10.32
C LEU A 91 9.43 -5.04 -11.45
N LEU A 92 8.78 -4.21 -12.26
CA LEU A 92 8.03 -4.66 -13.43
C LEU A 92 8.96 -5.26 -14.49
N ASP A 93 10.14 -4.67 -14.72
CA ASP A 93 11.17 -5.20 -15.63
C ASP A 93 11.69 -6.58 -15.17
N GLN A 94 11.65 -6.86 -13.86
CA GLN A 94 11.94 -8.19 -13.31
C GLN A 94 10.76 -9.18 -13.42
N GLY A 95 9.61 -8.74 -13.96
CA GLY A 95 8.41 -9.56 -14.13
C GLY A 95 7.55 -9.71 -12.89
N HIS A 96 7.74 -8.88 -11.85
CA HIS A 96 6.90 -8.91 -10.66
C HIS A 96 5.58 -8.19 -10.86
N GLN A 97 4.54 -8.70 -10.21
CA GLN A 97 3.33 -7.92 -10.00
C GLN A 97 3.60 -6.88 -8.89
N VAL A 98 3.41 -5.60 -9.23
CA VAL A 98 3.57 -4.50 -8.27
C VAL A 98 2.20 -4.07 -7.75
N GLN A 99 2.09 -3.96 -6.43
CA GLN A 99 0.95 -3.41 -5.72
C GLN A 99 1.39 -2.17 -4.95
N VAL A 100 0.57 -1.13 -4.93
CA VAL A 100 0.86 0.11 -4.20
C VAL A 100 -0.29 0.42 -3.24
N ARG A 101 0.06 0.66 -1.98
CA ARG A 101 -0.89 1.15 -0.96
C ARG A 101 -0.89 2.66 -0.97
N THR A 102 -1.98 3.23 -1.48
CA THR A 102 -2.13 4.67 -1.61
C THR A 102 -3.12 5.25 -0.61
N ASN A 103 -2.86 6.47 -0.16
CA ASN A 103 -3.79 7.23 0.66
C ASN A 103 -4.77 8.06 -0.19
N LEU A 104 -4.69 7.99 -1.53
CA LEU A 104 -5.50 8.71 -2.51
C LEU A 104 -5.23 10.23 -2.57
N THR A 105 -5.06 10.88 -1.41
CA THR A 105 -4.88 12.34 -1.37
C THR A 105 -3.50 12.79 -1.80
N VAL A 106 -2.53 11.88 -1.87
CA VAL A 106 -1.18 12.14 -2.36
C VAL A 106 -1.18 12.63 -3.81
N TYR A 107 -2.12 12.23 -4.63
CA TYR A 107 -2.24 12.64 -6.03
C TYR A 107 -2.53 14.13 -6.24
N PHE A 108 -2.85 14.85 -5.15
CA PHE A 108 -3.05 16.31 -5.17
C PHE A 108 -1.84 17.09 -4.66
N GLU A 109 -0.77 16.39 -4.28
CA GLU A 109 0.47 17.03 -3.86
C GLU A 109 1.30 17.48 -5.08
N ALA A 110 2.15 18.48 -4.87
CA ALA A 110 3.03 18.98 -5.93
C ALA A 110 3.91 17.83 -6.48
N GLY A 111 3.96 17.71 -7.81
CA GLY A 111 4.73 16.68 -8.50
C GLY A 111 4.08 15.30 -8.52
N GLN A 112 2.88 15.12 -7.92
CA GLN A 112 2.17 13.83 -7.90
C GLN A 112 0.94 13.81 -8.83
N GLY A 113 0.69 14.90 -9.54
CA GLY A 113 -0.50 15.06 -10.36
C GLY A 113 -0.68 14.01 -11.45
N ASP A 114 0.39 13.47 -12.03
CA ASP A 114 0.38 12.45 -13.09
C ASP A 114 0.62 11.01 -12.58
N THR A 115 0.75 10.84 -11.27
CA THR A 115 1.00 9.52 -10.66
C THR A 115 -0.11 8.49 -10.96
N PRO A 116 -1.41 8.84 -10.95
CA PRO A 116 -2.47 7.91 -11.36
C PRO A 116 -2.26 7.36 -12.78
N GLU A 117 -1.93 8.21 -13.75
CA GLU A 117 -1.67 7.83 -15.13
C GLU A 117 -0.40 6.98 -15.27
N PHE A 118 0.65 7.34 -14.53
CA PHE A 118 1.89 6.56 -14.46
C PHE A 118 1.62 5.12 -14.01
N LEU A 119 0.84 4.95 -12.93
CA LEU A 119 0.50 3.64 -12.38
C LEU A 119 -0.43 2.84 -13.30
N ALA A 120 -1.43 3.52 -13.90
CA ALA A 120 -2.36 2.88 -14.84
C ALA A 120 -1.67 2.35 -16.09
N ALA A 121 -0.77 3.16 -16.69
CA ALA A 121 0.00 2.75 -17.88
C ALA A 121 0.89 1.52 -17.64
N ARG A 122 1.18 1.19 -16.37
CA ARG A 122 2.03 0.08 -15.95
C ARG A 122 1.27 -1.12 -15.37
N GLY A 123 -0.05 -1.06 -15.33
CA GLY A 123 -0.87 -2.15 -14.78
C GLY A 123 -0.64 -2.38 -13.28
N VAL A 124 -0.21 -1.35 -12.54
CA VAL A 124 0.07 -1.47 -11.10
C VAL A 124 -1.23 -1.67 -10.33
N HIS A 125 -1.28 -2.67 -9.46
CA HIS A 125 -2.40 -2.87 -8.54
C HIS A 125 -2.48 -1.76 -7.50
N LEU A 126 -3.69 -1.27 -7.20
CA LEU A 126 -3.90 -0.27 -6.15
C LEU A 126 -4.69 -0.85 -4.97
N VAL A 127 -4.18 -0.55 -3.78
CA VAL A 127 -4.89 -0.76 -2.51
C VAL A 127 -5.08 0.60 -1.86
N ALA A 128 -6.28 1.14 -1.97
CA ALA A 128 -6.59 2.49 -1.55
C ALA A 128 -7.19 2.52 -0.14
N SER A 129 -6.65 3.39 0.70
CA SER A 129 -7.15 3.57 2.06
C SER A 129 -8.39 4.47 2.05
N LEU A 130 -9.57 3.86 2.18
CA LEU A 130 -10.83 4.56 2.44
C LEU A 130 -11.52 3.88 3.63
N PRO A 131 -11.21 4.31 4.88
CA PRO A 131 -11.59 3.57 6.09
C PRO A 131 -13.09 3.51 6.34
N CYS A 132 -13.88 4.38 5.71
CA CYS A 132 -15.33 4.38 5.80
C CYS A 132 -15.93 5.03 4.54
N TYR A 133 -17.21 4.76 4.28
CA TYR A 133 -17.98 5.45 3.23
C TYR A 133 -18.72 6.70 3.75
N LEU A 134 -18.66 6.97 5.07
CA LEU A 134 -19.17 8.16 5.69
C LEU A 134 -18.06 9.20 5.85
N ASP A 135 -18.32 10.41 5.34
CA ASP A 135 -17.35 11.52 5.33
C ASP A 135 -16.83 11.89 6.70
N ASP A 136 -17.72 12.09 7.68
CA ASP A 136 -17.36 12.41 9.06
C ASP A 136 -16.42 11.38 9.69
N ASN A 137 -16.62 10.09 9.40
CA ASN A 137 -15.80 9.02 9.98
C ASN A 137 -14.41 9.01 9.35
N VAL A 138 -14.32 9.25 8.04
CA VAL A 138 -13.02 9.37 7.36
C VAL A 138 -12.27 10.61 7.82
N ASP A 139 -12.94 11.75 7.89
CA ASP A 139 -12.32 13.02 8.27
C ASP A 139 -11.87 13.02 9.74
N LYS A 140 -12.62 12.39 10.66
CA LYS A 140 -12.18 12.19 12.05
C LYS A 140 -10.91 11.36 12.18
N GLN A 141 -10.70 10.38 11.31
CA GLN A 141 -9.53 9.48 11.32
C GLN A 141 -8.33 10.07 10.60
N ARG A 142 -8.55 10.78 9.50
CA ARG A 142 -7.51 11.13 8.52
C ARG A 142 -7.30 12.63 8.34
N GLY A 143 -8.21 13.46 8.81
CA GLY A 143 -8.17 14.92 8.68
C GLY A 143 -9.31 15.46 7.81
N SER A 144 -9.63 16.74 8.06
CA SER A 144 -10.73 17.42 7.37
C SER A 144 -10.55 17.45 5.86
N GLY A 145 -11.64 17.18 5.12
CA GLY A 145 -11.69 17.19 3.66
C GLY A 145 -11.02 15.99 2.98
N VAL A 146 -10.46 15.05 3.73
CA VAL A 146 -9.81 13.86 3.17
C VAL A 146 -10.81 12.97 2.45
N TYR A 147 -12.04 12.83 2.96
CA TYR A 147 -13.08 12.06 2.27
C TYR A 147 -13.36 12.60 0.86
N LYS A 148 -13.66 13.88 0.75
CA LYS A 148 -13.97 14.54 -0.54
C LYS A 148 -12.83 14.40 -1.54
N ARG A 149 -11.58 14.62 -1.10
CA ARG A 149 -10.37 14.43 -1.93
C ARG A 149 -10.22 12.98 -2.36
N SER A 150 -10.44 12.02 -1.44
CA SER A 150 -10.35 10.59 -1.74
C SER A 150 -11.38 10.16 -2.79
N VAL A 151 -12.64 10.61 -2.68
CA VAL A 151 -13.68 10.33 -3.68
C VAL A 151 -13.32 10.94 -5.04
N THR A 152 -12.75 12.14 -5.07
CA THR A 152 -12.29 12.77 -6.32
C THR A 152 -11.16 11.96 -6.97
N ALA A 153 -10.19 11.49 -6.17
CA ALA A 153 -9.11 10.62 -6.66
C ALA A 153 -9.66 9.28 -7.19
N LEU A 154 -10.61 8.65 -6.49
CA LEU A 154 -11.23 7.41 -6.93
C LEU A 154 -11.97 7.57 -8.26
N ARG A 155 -12.70 8.68 -8.45
CA ARG A 155 -13.36 8.97 -9.73
C ARG A 155 -12.36 9.09 -10.87
N ARG A 156 -11.22 9.76 -10.64
CA ARG A 156 -10.13 9.85 -11.61
C ARG A 156 -9.53 8.46 -11.91
N LEU A 157 -9.24 7.66 -10.89
CA LEU A 157 -8.75 6.30 -11.07
C LEU A 157 -9.73 5.45 -11.87
N ASN A 158 -11.04 5.56 -11.60
CA ASN A 158 -12.07 4.87 -12.40
C ASN A 158 -12.10 5.33 -13.86
N SER A 159 -11.83 6.62 -14.15
CA SER A 159 -11.76 7.11 -15.54
C SER A 159 -10.55 6.57 -16.30
N LEU A 160 -9.49 6.19 -15.59
CA LEU A 160 -8.30 5.51 -16.13
C LEU A 160 -8.48 3.98 -16.27
N GLY A 161 -9.60 3.44 -15.77
CA GLY A 161 -9.91 2.01 -15.86
C GLY A 161 -9.78 1.23 -14.54
N TYR A 162 -9.22 1.81 -13.50
CA TYR A 162 -9.09 1.15 -12.20
C TYR A 162 -10.45 0.73 -11.61
N GLY A 163 -10.53 -0.52 -11.13
CA GLY A 163 -11.76 -1.10 -10.60
C GLY A 163 -12.85 -1.36 -11.65
N ARG A 164 -12.55 -1.19 -12.95
CA ARG A 164 -13.43 -1.45 -14.08
C ARG A 164 -12.84 -2.44 -15.09
N GLN A 165 -11.52 -2.46 -15.20
CA GLN A 165 -10.78 -3.39 -16.05
C GLN A 165 -10.04 -4.41 -15.17
N GLU A 166 -10.01 -5.66 -15.58
CA GLU A 166 -9.32 -6.73 -14.85
C GLU A 166 -7.81 -6.47 -14.71
N THR A 167 -7.23 -5.78 -15.69
CA THR A 167 -5.80 -5.42 -15.70
C THR A 167 -5.45 -4.29 -14.74
N LEU A 168 -6.45 -3.55 -14.21
CA LEU A 168 -6.29 -2.42 -13.31
C LEU A 168 -7.11 -2.63 -12.01
N PRO A 169 -6.72 -3.60 -11.17
CA PRO A 169 -7.44 -3.86 -9.93
C PRO A 169 -7.31 -2.70 -8.94
N LEU A 170 -8.41 -2.38 -8.27
CA LEU A 170 -8.49 -1.39 -7.21
C LEU A 170 -9.23 -1.98 -6.02
N ASN A 171 -8.52 -2.16 -4.92
CA ASN A 171 -9.09 -2.61 -3.66
C ASN A 171 -9.21 -1.44 -2.69
N LEU A 172 -10.29 -1.41 -1.92
CA LEU A 172 -10.46 -0.43 -0.84
C LEU A 172 -10.20 -1.10 0.51
N VAL A 173 -9.35 -0.48 1.33
CA VAL A 173 -9.17 -0.89 2.71
C VAL A 173 -10.17 -0.12 3.58
N TYR A 174 -11.10 -0.88 4.12
CA TYR A 174 -12.07 -0.43 5.11
C TYR A 174 -11.50 -0.66 6.51
N ASN A 175 -11.53 0.35 7.36
CA ASN A 175 -11.08 0.26 8.76
C ASN A 175 -12.09 0.99 9.66
N PRO A 176 -13.08 0.29 10.23
CA PRO A 176 -14.03 0.90 11.16
C PRO A 176 -13.25 1.44 12.37
N GLY A 177 -13.54 2.67 12.74
CA GLY A 177 -12.84 3.36 13.85
C GLY A 177 -13.15 2.85 15.25
N GLY A 178 -13.63 1.60 15.38
CA GLY A 178 -14.01 0.98 16.65
C GLY A 178 -14.85 -0.28 16.43
N ALA A 179 -15.55 -0.72 17.48
CA ALA A 179 -16.42 -1.91 17.47
C ALA A 179 -17.73 -1.74 16.66
N PHE A 180 -17.95 -0.57 16.07
CA PHE A 180 -19.16 -0.25 15.33
C PHE A 180 -18.88 -0.31 13.85
N LEU A 181 -19.59 -1.20 13.15
CA LEU A 181 -19.70 -1.13 11.71
C LEU A 181 -20.72 -0.03 11.34
N PRO A 182 -20.49 0.76 10.30
CA PRO A 182 -21.51 1.66 9.80
C PRO A 182 -22.73 0.87 9.33
N PRO A 183 -23.93 1.48 9.34
CA PRO A 183 -25.13 0.84 8.81
C PRO A 183 -24.92 0.40 7.35
N ALA A 184 -25.58 -0.70 6.99
CA ALA A 184 -25.56 -1.25 5.65
C ALA A 184 -26.23 -0.29 4.64
#